data_a9029bcf57e352ee2be03936a74f83e0
#
_entry.id   a9029bcf57e352ee2be03936a74f83e0
#
_cell.length_a   1.000
_cell.length_b   1.000
_cell.length_c   1.000
_cell.angle_alpha   90.00
_cell.angle_beta   90.00
_cell.angle_gamma   90.00
#
_symmetry.space_group_name_H-M   'P 1'
#
loop_
_entity.id
_entity.type
_entity.pdbx_description
1 polymer ?
#
loop_
_entity_poly.entity_id
_entity_poly.type
_entity_poly.pdbx_seq_one_letter_code
_entity_poly.pdbx_strand_id
1 'polypeptide(L)'
;MNKAKTIFAGMLAGVMALSFAACSGGKTADKTDTTAAPAQKTDITVCLDWTPNTNHTGMFVAKEKGYYEAAGLNVSIVQPPDNSTATQLCSSNKAQFAVDAQDTLAPAFTSDTPMDVTAVAALLQHNSSGIISKAGQGMDRPKGLTGNTYLTWDSPIEKAMMENIVNKDGGDWSK
;
A
#
# COMPACT_ATOMS: atom_id res chain seq x y z
N MET A 1 46.00 26.41 -12.24
CA MET A 1 47.07 25.81 -13.08
C MET A 1 46.78 24.34 -13.20
N ASN A 2 46.21 24.05 -14.32
CA ASN A 2 46.66 23.17 -15.38
C ASN A 2 46.25 21.70 -15.29
N LYS A 3 45.35 21.36 -16.21
CA LYS A 3 45.45 20.29 -17.21
C LYS A 3 45.10 18.88 -16.75
N ALA A 4 43.90 18.48 -17.07
CA ALA A 4 43.55 17.20 -17.70
C ALA A 4 42.07 17.21 -18.14
N LYS A 5 41.78 18.03 -19.15
CA LYS A 5 40.66 17.86 -20.06
C LYS A 5 41.21 17.27 -21.34
N THR A 6 40.41 16.43 -21.97
CA THR A 6 40.65 15.81 -23.27
C THR A 6 41.31 14.44 -23.18
N ILE A 7 40.48 13.42 -23.35
CA ILE A 7 40.61 12.23 -24.22
C ILE A 7 39.48 11.27 -23.82
N PHE A 8 38.34 11.35 -24.50
CA PHE A 8 37.40 10.25 -24.75
C PHE A 8 36.29 10.77 -25.68
N ALA A 9 36.73 11.19 -26.84
CA ALA A 9 35.85 11.37 -27.98
C ALA A 9 36.49 10.61 -29.16
N GLY A 10 35.93 9.50 -29.52
CA GLY A 10 36.37 8.79 -30.71
C GLY A 10 36.38 7.29 -30.58
N MET A 11 35.20 6.66 -30.55
CA MET A 11 34.97 5.27 -30.98
C MET A 11 33.48 4.93 -30.91
N LEU A 12 32.70 5.55 -31.77
CA LEU A 12 31.32 5.13 -32.05
C LEU A 12 30.91 5.56 -33.47
N ALA A 13 31.67 5.05 -34.46
CA ALA A 13 31.26 5.14 -35.87
C ALA A 13 31.85 3.95 -36.59
N GLY A 14 31.11 2.89 -36.80
CA GLY A 14 31.59 1.80 -37.64
C GLY A 14 30.92 0.46 -37.37
N VAL A 15 29.60 0.34 -37.35
CA VAL A 15 28.90 -0.92 -37.72
C VAL A 15 27.47 -0.55 -38.14
N MET A 16 27.34 0.05 -39.32
CA MET A 16 26.10 0.15 -40.07
C MET A 16 26.46 0.09 -41.56
N ALA A 17 26.65 -1.09 -42.08
CA ALA A 17 26.51 -1.41 -43.51
C ALA A 17 26.87 -2.88 -43.69
N LEU A 18 25.85 -3.73 -43.79
CA LEU A 18 25.87 -4.99 -44.55
C LEU A 18 24.65 -5.84 -44.15
N SER A 19 23.52 -5.52 -44.75
CA SER A 19 22.37 -6.44 -44.83
C SER A 19 21.39 -5.99 -45.91
N PHE A 20 21.84 -5.91 -47.16
CA PHE A 20 20.97 -5.92 -48.32
C PHE A 20 21.62 -6.80 -49.38
N ALA A 21 21.24 -8.06 -49.40
CA ALA A 21 21.20 -8.90 -50.62
C ALA A 21 20.91 -10.36 -50.22
N ALA A 22 19.66 -10.77 -50.31
CA ALA A 22 19.29 -12.13 -50.70
C ALA A 22 17.77 -12.24 -50.86
N CYS A 23 17.23 -11.73 -51.94
CA CYS A 23 16.00 -12.25 -52.53
C CYS A 23 16.39 -13.29 -53.55
N SER A 24 16.06 -14.55 -53.36
CA SER A 24 15.62 -15.54 -54.35
C SER A 24 15.81 -16.95 -53.83
N GLY A 25 14.77 -17.75 -53.78
CA GLY A 25 14.84 -19.19 -53.60
C GLY A 25 13.95 -19.73 -52.52
N GLY A 26 12.72 -20.11 -52.88
CA GLY A 26 11.78 -20.75 -51.97
C GLY A 26 12.28 -22.08 -51.40
N LYS A 27 12.04 -22.26 -50.11
CA LYS A 27 11.81 -23.54 -49.47
C LYS A 27 11.23 -23.24 -48.05
N THR A 28 10.06 -23.83 -47.79
CA THR A 28 9.45 -24.13 -46.49
C THR A 28 10.07 -23.41 -45.29
N ALA A 29 9.38 -22.36 -44.82
CA ALA A 29 9.63 -21.76 -43.49
C ALA A 29 9.31 -22.80 -42.43
N ASP A 30 10.32 -23.36 -41.86
CA ASP A 30 10.27 -24.03 -40.57
C ASP A 30 9.83 -22.97 -39.56
N LYS A 31 8.63 -23.14 -39.00
CA LYS A 31 8.17 -22.30 -37.90
C LYS A 31 9.02 -22.63 -36.69
N THR A 32 10.11 -21.90 -36.52
CA THR A 32 10.79 -21.87 -35.23
C THR A 32 9.80 -21.24 -34.25
N ASP A 33 9.09 -22.10 -33.53
CA ASP A 33 8.29 -21.75 -32.39
C ASP A 33 9.24 -21.19 -31.34
N THR A 34 9.49 -19.90 -31.40
CA THR A 34 10.23 -19.20 -30.35
C THR A 34 9.29 -19.15 -29.15
N THR A 35 9.31 -20.21 -28.36
CA THR A 35 8.68 -20.22 -27.04
C THR A 35 9.38 -19.11 -26.25
N ALA A 36 8.79 -17.90 -26.24
CA ALA A 36 9.22 -16.83 -25.38
C ALA A 36 9.21 -17.39 -23.94
N ALA A 37 10.37 -17.33 -23.28
CA ALA A 37 10.44 -17.69 -21.87
C ALA A 37 9.33 -16.91 -21.12
N PRO A 38 8.57 -17.55 -20.21
CA PRO A 38 7.52 -16.86 -19.49
C PRO A 38 8.11 -15.63 -18.81
N ALA A 39 7.50 -14.46 -19.06
CA ALA A 39 7.95 -13.22 -18.45
C ALA A 39 7.97 -13.41 -16.93
N GLN A 40 9.12 -13.17 -16.30
CA GLN A 40 9.29 -13.34 -14.87
C GLN A 40 8.35 -12.35 -14.16
N LYS A 41 7.40 -12.87 -13.38
CA LYS A 41 6.48 -12.05 -12.60
C LYS A 41 7.22 -11.43 -11.41
N THR A 42 6.84 -10.22 -11.03
CA THR A 42 7.36 -9.56 -9.83
C THR A 42 6.57 -10.03 -8.61
N ASP A 43 7.25 -10.55 -7.61
CA ASP A 43 6.63 -10.95 -6.34
C ASP A 43 6.33 -9.71 -5.49
N ILE A 44 5.09 -9.58 -5.04
CA ILE A 44 4.60 -8.49 -4.20
C ILE A 44 3.86 -9.07 -3.00
N THR A 45 4.23 -8.64 -1.81
CA THR A 45 3.49 -8.91 -0.58
C THR A 45 2.73 -7.65 -0.16
N VAL A 46 1.42 -7.79 0.02
CA VAL A 46 0.53 -6.77 0.58
C VAL A 46 0.09 -7.22 1.96
N CYS A 47 0.45 -6.46 2.99
CA CYS A 47 0.00 -6.71 4.35
C CYS A 47 -1.29 -5.93 4.63
N LEU A 48 -2.33 -6.62 5.08
CA LEU A 48 -3.60 -6.02 5.47
C LEU A 48 -3.49 -5.35 6.84
N ASP A 49 -4.41 -4.44 7.15
CA ASP A 49 -4.53 -3.80 8.48
C ASP A 49 -5.08 -4.75 9.55
N TRP A 50 -5.78 -5.81 9.14
CA TRP A 50 -6.44 -6.78 10.02
C TRP A 50 -6.59 -8.14 9.36
N THR A 51 -7.29 -9.07 10.03
CA THR A 51 -7.72 -10.31 9.39
C THR A 51 -8.57 -10.01 8.16
N PRO A 52 -8.48 -10.82 7.10
CA PRO A 52 -9.28 -10.62 5.88
C PRO A 52 -10.76 -10.44 6.17
N ASN A 53 -11.33 -9.36 5.65
CA ASN A 53 -12.73 -9.02 5.80
C ASN A 53 -13.25 -8.26 4.57
N THR A 54 -14.49 -7.78 4.60
CA THR A 54 -15.13 -7.13 3.46
C THR A 54 -14.46 -5.83 2.99
N ASN A 55 -13.67 -5.15 3.84
CA ASN A 55 -12.92 -3.97 3.43
C ASN A 55 -11.82 -4.31 2.41
N HIS A 56 -11.36 -5.56 2.39
CA HIS A 56 -10.29 -6.05 1.51
C HIS A 56 -10.82 -6.69 0.22
N THR A 57 -12.15 -6.73 0.01
CA THR A 57 -12.80 -7.45 -1.10
C THR A 57 -12.16 -7.12 -2.45
N GLY A 58 -11.86 -5.85 -2.73
CA GLY A 58 -11.28 -5.44 -4.01
C GLY A 58 -9.93 -6.11 -4.32
N MET A 59 -9.08 -6.30 -3.32
CA MET A 59 -7.78 -6.95 -3.48
C MET A 59 -7.92 -8.45 -3.76
N PHE A 60 -8.82 -9.13 -3.06
CA PHE A 60 -9.10 -10.55 -3.31
C PHE A 60 -9.78 -10.78 -4.66
N VAL A 61 -10.72 -9.92 -5.05
CA VAL A 61 -11.34 -9.96 -6.38
C VAL A 61 -10.30 -9.76 -7.48
N ALA A 62 -9.39 -8.80 -7.33
CA ALA A 62 -8.32 -8.57 -8.29
C ALA A 62 -7.42 -9.81 -8.44
N LYS A 63 -7.12 -10.50 -7.35
CA LYS A 63 -6.35 -11.74 -7.35
C LYS A 63 -7.12 -12.87 -8.06
N GLU A 64 -8.36 -13.12 -7.66
CA GLU A 64 -9.20 -14.19 -8.24
C GLU A 64 -9.52 -13.99 -9.73
N LYS A 65 -9.63 -12.71 -10.15
CA LYS A 65 -9.84 -12.38 -11.57
C LYS A 65 -8.55 -12.35 -12.39
N GLY A 66 -7.40 -12.64 -11.79
CA GLY A 66 -6.11 -12.65 -12.48
C GLY A 66 -5.59 -11.27 -12.90
N TYR A 67 -6.12 -10.18 -12.34
CA TYR A 67 -5.69 -8.83 -12.71
C TYR A 67 -4.24 -8.55 -12.34
N TYR A 68 -3.77 -9.07 -11.21
CA TYR A 68 -2.35 -8.97 -10.83
C TYR A 68 -1.47 -9.75 -11.79
N GLU A 69 -1.86 -10.96 -12.14
CA GLU A 69 -1.12 -11.79 -13.09
C GLU A 69 -1.03 -11.15 -14.47
N ALA A 70 -2.14 -10.58 -14.96
CA ALA A 70 -2.17 -9.84 -16.21
C ALA A 70 -1.25 -8.61 -16.20
N ALA A 71 -1.01 -8.02 -15.02
CA ALA A 71 -0.05 -6.94 -14.81
C ALA A 71 1.40 -7.42 -14.58
N GLY A 72 1.68 -8.72 -14.70
CA GLY A 72 3.01 -9.28 -14.46
C GLY A 72 3.39 -9.39 -12.99
N LEU A 73 2.41 -9.43 -12.09
CA LEU A 73 2.62 -9.48 -10.64
C LEU A 73 2.20 -10.84 -10.07
N ASN A 74 2.95 -11.33 -9.10
CA ASN A 74 2.57 -12.43 -8.24
C ASN A 74 2.30 -11.87 -6.83
N VAL A 75 1.01 -11.66 -6.49
CA VAL A 75 0.60 -10.96 -5.28
C VAL A 75 0.23 -11.93 -4.17
N SER A 76 0.93 -11.82 -3.04
CA SER A 76 0.61 -12.45 -1.76
C SER A 76 -0.08 -11.44 -0.86
N ILE A 77 -1.29 -11.78 -0.40
CA ILE A 77 -2.06 -10.96 0.53
C ILE A 77 -1.98 -11.64 1.89
N VAL A 78 -1.43 -10.96 2.88
CA VAL A 78 -1.20 -11.50 4.23
C VAL A 78 -1.82 -10.58 5.29
N GLN A 79 -2.20 -11.16 6.43
CA GLN A 79 -2.58 -10.38 7.61
C GLN A 79 -1.35 -10.07 8.47
N PRO A 80 -1.36 -8.99 9.27
CA PRO A 80 -0.27 -8.73 10.19
C PRO A 80 -0.24 -9.80 11.29
N PRO A 81 0.96 -10.17 11.79
CA PRO A 81 1.08 -11.02 12.96
C PRO A 81 0.68 -10.25 14.24
N ASP A 82 0.31 -10.98 15.29
CA ASP A 82 -0.22 -10.41 16.56
C ASP A 82 0.67 -9.34 17.21
N ASN A 83 1.96 -9.36 16.94
CA ASN A 83 2.96 -8.49 17.57
C ASN A 83 3.56 -7.44 16.62
N SER A 84 2.93 -7.20 15.48
CA SER A 84 3.43 -6.23 14.49
C SER A 84 2.26 -5.61 13.72
N THR A 85 2.48 -4.40 13.21
CA THR A 85 1.53 -3.72 12.32
C THR A 85 1.91 -3.90 10.85
N ALA A 86 0.94 -3.68 9.96
CA ALA A 86 1.18 -3.70 8.53
C ALA A 86 2.25 -2.68 8.13
N THR A 87 2.20 -1.47 8.69
CA THR A 87 3.18 -0.40 8.47
C THR A 87 4.59 -0.81 8.92
N GLN A 88 4.73 -1.52 10.06
CA GLN A 88 6.03 -2.04 10.51
C GLN A 88 6.60 -3.10 9.55
N LEU A 89 5.76 -3.97 8.98
CA LEU A 89 6.21 -4.93 7.99
C LEU A 89 6.69 -4.23 6.72
N CYS A 90 5.98 -3.19 6.28
CA CYS A 90 6.36 -2.40 5.12
C CYS A 90 7.69 -1.66 5.36
N SER A 91 7.82 -0.95 6.48
CA SER A 91 9.05 -0.23 6.86
C SER A 91 10.27 -1.14 6.98
N SER A 92 10.07 -2.41 7.37
CA SER A 92 11.14 -3.42 7.47
C SER A 92 11.37 -4.23 6.19
N ASN A 93 10.77 -3.84 5.06
CA ASN A 93 10.85 -4.53 3.77
C ASN A 93 10.35 -5.99 3.79
N LYS A 94 9.52 -6.36 4.76
CA LYS A 94 8.86 -7.68 4.81
C LYS A 94 7.57 -7.72 3.99
N ALA A 95 7.02 -6.56 3.67
CA ALA A 95 5.94 -6.36 2.72
C ALA A 95 6.27 -5.16 1.85
N GLN A 96 5.85 -5.17 0.57
CA GLN A 96 6.04 -4.05 -0.35
C GLN A 96 4.93 -3.01 -0.18
N PHE A 97 3.76 -3.45 0.25
CA PHE A 97 2.61 -2.58 0.51
C PHE A 97 1.95 -2.96 1.83
N ALA A 98 1.41 -1.96 2.49
CA ALA A 98 0.61 -2.10 3.70
C ALA A 98 -0.72 -1.37 3.53
N VAL A 99 -1.80 -1.96 3.99
CA VAL A 99 -3.06 -1.26 4.23
C VAL A 99 -3.05 -0.78 5.67
N ASP A 100 -3.35 0.48 5.88
CA ASP A 100 -3.37 1.01 7.24
C ASP A 100 -4.31 2.22 7.34
N ALA A 101 -4.64 2.63 8.55
CA ALA A 101 -5.50 3.76 8.81
C ALA A 101 -4.68 5.04 9.07
N GLN A 102 -5.25 6.19 8.80
CA GLN A 102 -4.58 7.48 8.96
C GLN A 102 -4.11 7.73 10.40
N ASP A 103 -4.87 7.28 11.38
CA ASP A 103 -4.55 7.44 12.80
C ASP A 103 -3.37 6.58 13.25
N THR A 104 -3.18 5.40 12.66
CA THR A 104 -1.98 4.57 12.88
C THR A 104 -0.76 5.07 12.12
N LEU A 105 -0.94 5.70 10.97
CA LEU A 105 0.16 6.28 10.20
C LEU A 105 0.72 7.56 10.83
N ALA A 106 -0.09 8.38 11.51
CA ALA A 106 0.39 9.63 12.09
C ALA A 106 1.55 9.41 13.09
N PRO A 107 1.48 8.49 14.07
CA PRO A 107 2.61 8.14 14.93
C PRO A 107 3.82 7.58 14.17
N ALA A 108 3.61 6.84 13.09
CA ALA A 108 4.69 6.30 12.28
C ALA A 108 5.58 7.40 11.67
N PHE A 109 5.01 8.58 11.36
CA PHE A 109 5.74 9.71 10.80
C PHE A 109 6.26 10.70 11.85
N THR A 110 5.63 10.75 13.03
CA THR A 110 5.91 11.80 14.05
C THR A 110 6.67 11.30 15.27
N SER A 111 7.01 10.01 15.34
CA SER A 111 7.84 9.45 16.42
C SER A 111 9.30 9.92 16.32
N ASP A 112 10.04 9.78 17.40
CA ASP A 112 11.50 10.09 17.43
C ASP A 112 12.31 9.24 16.43
N THR A 113 11.75 8.09 16.02
CA THR A 113 12.30 7.21 14.99
C THR A 113 11.24 6.97 13.93
N PRO A 114 11.05 7.90 12.98
CA PRO A 114 10.04 7.78 11.94
C PRO A 114 10.24 6.52 11.11
N MET A 115 9.14 5.88 10.72
CA MET A 115 9.18 4.75 9.81
C MET A 115 9.38 5.22 8.37
N ASP A 116 10.25 4.51 7.63
CA ASP A 116 10.48 4.77 6.21
C ASP A 116 9.37 4.13 5.37
N VAL A 117 8.25 4.83 5.30
CA VAL A 117 7.09 4.45 4.48
C VAL A 117 6.49 5.68 3.80
N THR A 118 5.81 5.47 2.67
CA THR A 118 5.14 6.53 1.92
C THR A 118 3.69 6.14 1.66
N ALA A 119 2.74 7.02 1.97
CA ALA A 119 1.34 6.83 1.60
C ALA A 119 1.19 7.05 0.08
N VAL A 120 0.83 6.00 -0.65
CA VAL A 120 0.76 6.04 -2.13
C VAL A 120 -0.66 6.18 -2.66
N ALA A 121 -1.66 5.79 -1.87
CA ALA A 121 -3.07 5.90 -2.25
C ALA A 121 -3.98 5.95 -1.02
N ALA A 122 -5.12 6.64 -1.13
CA ALA A 122 -6.21 6.58 -0.18
C ALA A 122 -7.36 5.76 -0.78
N LEU A 123 -7.72 4.65 -0.14
CA LEU A 123 -8.85 3.82 -0.54
C LEU A 123 -10.18 4.45 -0.12
N LEU A 124 -10.22 5.03 1.08
CA LEU A 124 -11.34 5.82 1.58
C LEU A 124 -10.92 7.28 1.67
N GLN A 125 -11.75 8.17 1.11
CA GLN A 125 -11.47 9.62 1.05
C GLN A 125 -11.93 10.36 2.31
N HIS A 126 -12.81 9.75 3.10
CA HIS A 126 -13.39 10.32 4.30
C HIS A 126 -13.40 9.29 5.43
N ASN A 127 -13.24 9.77 6.66
CA ASN A 127 -13.41 8.92 7.83
C ASN A 127 -14.86 8.42 7.91
N SER A 128 -15.04 7.11 7.95
CA SER A 128 -16.34 6.43 8.06
C SER A 128 -16.60 5.87 9.46
N SER A 129 -15.71 6.13 10.43
CA SER A 129 -15.87 5.67 11.80
C SER A 129 -17.05 6.39 12.48
N GLY A 130 -17.76 5.67 13.32
CA GLY A 130 -18.88 6.21 14.09
C GLY A 130 -18.99 5.52 15.45
N ILE A 131 -19.75 6.14 16.35
CA ILE A 131 -20.05 5.60 17.65
C ILE A 131 -21.43 4.96 17.60
N ILE A 132 -21.55 3.79 18.18
CA ILE A 132 -22.82 3.06 18.28
C ILE A 132 -23.25 3.00 19.74
N SER A 133 -24.49 3.37 20.02
CA SER A 133 -25.10 3.22 21.32
C SER A 133 -26.50 2.58 21.21
N LYS A 134 -27.05 2.16 22.33
CA LYS A 134 -28.47 1.77 22.38
C LYS A 134 -29.34 3.00 22.17
N ALA A 135 -30.38 2.87 21.36
CA ALA A 135 -31.37 3.93 21.16
C ALA A 135 -32.08 4.30 22.50
N GLY A 136 -32.39 5.56 22.66
CA GLY A 136 -33.12 6.06 23.83
C GLY A 136 -32.31 6.20 25.13
N GLN A 137 -30.95 6.09 25.02
CA GLN A 137 -30.06 6.27 26.19
C GLN A 137 -29.49 7.70 26.30
N GLY A 138 -29.98 8.64 25.51
CA GLY A 138 -29.51 10.04 25.53
C GLY A 138 -28.12 10.23 24.90
N MET A 139 -27.61 9.23 24.18
CA MET A 139 -26.28 9.24 23.49
C MET A 139 -26.43 9.56 22.01
N ASP A 140 -27.37 10.36 21.62
CA ASP A 140 -27.64 10.82 20.26
C ASP A 140 -26.67 11.93 19.77
N ARG A 141 -25.85 12.41 20.70
CA ARG A 141 -24.77 13.37 20.43
C ARG A 141 -23.60 13.19 21.41
N PRO A 142 -22.42 13.70 21.11
CA PRO A 142 -21.18 13.42 21.88
C PRO A 142 -21.28 13.71 23.38
N LYS A 143 -21.92 14.80 23.80
CA LYS A 143 -22.09 15.13 25.24
C LYS A 143 -22.85 14.05 26.03
N GLY A 144 -23.67 13.25 25.37
CA GLY A 144 -24.38 12.12 25.99
C GLY A 144 -23.49 11.00 26.48
N LEU A 145 -22.21 11.02 26.13
CA LEU A 145 -21.20 10.06 26.63
C LEU A 145 -20.73 10.40 28.04
N THR A 146 -20.97 11.61 28.54
CA THR A 146 -20.63 12.02 29.92
C THR A 146 -21.21 11.03 30.93
N GLY A 147 -20.39 10.46 31.80
CA GLY A 147 -20.79 9.49 32.82
C GLY A 147 -21.12 8.10 32.30
N ASN A 148 -20.87 7.81 31.03
CA ASN A 148 -21.11 6.50 30.43
C ASN A 148 -19.80 5.78 30.09
N THR A 149 -19.86 4.46 29.92
CA THR A 149 -18.71 3.65 29.56
C THR A 149 -18.56 3.63 28.04
N TYR A 150 -17.39 4.03 27.55
CA TYR A 150 -16.99 3.93 26.16
C TYR A 150 -16.09 2.72 25.96
N LEU A 151 -16.47 1.81 25.06
CA LEU A 151 -15.68 0.66 24.66
C LEU A 151 -14.85 1.03 23.43
N THR A 152 -13.56 0.85 23.51
CA THR A 152 -12.57 1.26 22.47
C THR A 152 -11.48 0.20 22.32
N TRP A 153 -10.69 0.32 21.26
CA TRP A 153 -9.45 -0.44 21.00
C TRP A 153 -8.26 0.04 21.84
N ASP A 154 -8.49 0.95 22.78
CA ASP A 154 -7.46 1.56 23.63
C ASP A 154 -6.42 2.40 22.87
N SER A 155 -6.77 2.90 21.68
CA SER A 155 -5.93 3.81 20.91
C SER A 155 -5.84 5.17 21.60
N PRO A 156 -4.65 5.70 21.90
CA PRO A 156 -4.49 7.03 22.48
C PRO A 156 -5.08 8.15 21.59
N ILE A 157 -4.98 7.99 20.28
CA ILE A 157 -5.53 8.95 19.31
C ILE A 157 -7.04 8.92 19.31
N GLU A 158 -7.64 7.74 19.32
CA GLU A 158 -9.08 7.59 19.42
C GLU A 158 -9.62 8.24 20.71
N LYS A 159 -8.98 7.98 21.85
CA LYS A 159 -9.33 8.60 23.13
C LYS A 159 -9.24 10.14 23.06
N ALA A 160 -8.16 10.68 22.52
CA ALA A 160 -7.99 12.13 22.38
C ALA A 160 -9.05 12.75 21.45
N MET A 161 -9.43 12.05 20.38
CA MET A 161 -10.50 12.46 19.48
C MET A 161 -11.85 12.48 20.23
N MET A 162 -12.15 11.41 20.97
CA MET A 162 -13.39 11.30 21.74
C MET A 162 -13.50 12.37 22.83
N GLU A 163 -12.44 12.58 23.59
CA GLU A 163 -12.37 13.66 24.58
C GLU A 163 -12.65 15.03 23.93
N ASN A 164 -12.00 15.30 22.80
CA ASN A 164 -12.18 16.57 22.09
C ASN A 164 -13.62 16.76 21.61
N ILE A 165 -14.27 15.76 21.01
CA ILE A 165 -15.65 15.91 20.52
C ILE A 165 -16.68 15.99 21.66
N VAL A 166 -16.49 15.23 22.74
CA VAL A 166 -17.38 15.28 23.92
C VAL A 166 -17.30 16.66 24.59
N ASN A 167 -16.07 17.14 24.86
CA ASN A 167 -15.87 18.42 25.51
C ASN A 167 -16.34 19.60 24.62
N LYS A 168 -16.11 19.55 23.31
CA LYS A 168 -16.62 20.56 22.36
C LYS A 168 -18.13 20.61 22.26
N ASP A 169 -18.81 19.49 22.47
CA ASP A 169 -20.26 19.41 22.47
C ASP A 169 -20.89 19.81 23.85
N GLY A 170 -20.06 20.23 24.81
CA GLY A 170 -20.49 20.65 26.16
C GLY A 170 -20.71 19.48 27.11
N GLY A 171 -20.10 18.33 26.84
CA GLY A 171 -19.98 17.22 27.77
C GLY A 171 -18.75 17.32 28.67
N ASP A 172 -18.50 16.31 29.46
CA ASP A 172 -17.38 16.19 30.38
C ASP A 172 -16.78 14.78 30.24
N TRP A 173 -15.65 14.68 29.52
CA TRP A 173 -14.97 13.41 29.30
C TRP A 173 -14.33 12.82 30.56
N SER A 174 -14.07 13.63 31.58
CA SER A 174 -13.43 13.19 32.83
C SER A 174 -14.39 12.38 33.74
N LYS A 175 -15.65 12.35 33.41
CA LYS A 175 -16.70 11.61 34.10
C LYS A 175 -17.16 10.40 33.31
#